data_348a1124a16b3ca832b5f199a02262cb
#
_entry.id   348a1124a16b3ca832b5f199a02262cb
#
_cell.length_a   1.000
_cell.length_b   1.000
_cell.length_c   1.000
_cell.angle_alpha   90.00
_cell.angle_beta   90.00
_cell.angle_gamma   90.00
#
_symmetry.space_group_name_H-M   'P 1'
#
loop_
_entity.id
_entity.type
_entity.pdbx_description
1 polymer ?
#
loop_
_entity_poly.entity_id
_entity_poly.type
_entity_poly.pdbx_seq_one_letter_code
_entity_poly.pdbx_strand_id
1 'polypeptide(L)' 'MNNIKEIIREKGLQMSWIAEKIKAHPSHLSMWISEERYPSQERLLRLAKLLKVKIKDLYPNVRTKYTYILENRDE' A
#
# COMPACT_ATOMS: atom_id res chain seq x y z
N MET A 1 -5.48 -1.58 11.11
CA MET A 1 -5.46 -0.26 10.48
C MET A 1 -4.19 -0.07 9.69
N ASN A 2 -4.24 0.82 8.73
CA ASN A 2 -3.08 1.08 7.89
C ASN A 2 -2.88 2.58 7.74
N ASN A 3 -1.73 2.94 7.18
CA ASN A 3 -1.34 4.34 7.05
C ASN A 3 -1.38 4.83 5.61
N ILE A 4 -2.05 4.10 4.74
CA ILE A 4 -2.02 4.45 3.31
C ILE A 4 -2.56 5.87 3.09
N LYS A 5 -3.72 6.16 3.67
CA LYS A 5 -4.37 7.46 3.46
C LYS A 5 -3.51 8.59 3.99
N GLU A 6 -2.94 8.40 5.18
CA GLU A 6 -2.10 9.43 5.78
C GLU A 6 -0.86 9.70 4.94
N ILE A 7 -0.23 8.64 4.46
CA ILE A 7 0.99 8.80 3.67
C ILE A 7 0.68 9.51 2.35
N ILE A 8 -0.41 9.14 1.71
CA ILE A 8 -0.81 9.78 0.46
C ILE A 8 -1.08 11.26 0.70
N ARG A 9 -1.77 11.57 1.80
CA ARG A 9 -2.09 12.94 2.12
C ARG A 9 -0.84 13.76 2.41
N GLU A 10 0.08 13.19 3.17
CA GLU A 10 1.31 13.89 3.51
C GLU A 10 2.14 14.22 2.29
N LYS A 11 2.10 13.34 1.30
CA LYS A 11 2.89 13.57 0.09
C LYS A 11 2.13 14.40 -0.94
N GLY A 12 0.89 14.76 -0.65
CA GLY A 12 0.11 15.61 -1.54
C GLY A 12 -0.22 14.97 -2.87
N LEU A 13 -0.39 13.65 -2.88
CA LEU A 13 -0.66 12.92 -4.10
C LEU A 13 -2.15 12.62 -4.24
N GLN A 14 -2.58 12.40 -5.48
CA GLN A 14 -3.96 12.05 -5.76
C GLN A 14 -4.08 10.55 -5.95
N MET A 15 -5.18 9.98 -5.44
CA MET A 15 -5.39 8.54 -5.51
C MET A 15 -5.51 8.05 -6.94
N SER A 16 -6.13 8.84 -7.82
CA SER A 16 -6.25 8.42 -9.22
C SER A 16 -4.88 8.31 -9.89
N TRP A 17 -4.00 9.25 -9.57
CA TRP A 17 -2.65 9.22 -10.13
C TRP A 17 -1.90 7.99 -9.62
N ILE A 18 -2.03 7.71 -8.32
CA ILE A 18 -1.35 6.56 -7.72
C ILE A 18 -1.87 5.26 -8.34
N ALA A 19 -3.18 5.14 -8.47
CA ALA A 19 -3.78 3.94 -9.03
C ALA A 19 -3.28 3.69 -10.45
N GLU A 20 -3.19 4.75 -11.23
CA GLU A 20 -2.70 4.62 -12.59
C GLU A 20 -1.26 4.12 -12.61
N LYS A 21 -0.43 4.65 -11.72
CA LYS A 21 0.98 4.29 -11.68
C LYS A 21 1.19 2.84 -11.27
N ILE A 22 0.37 2.32 -10.38
CA ILE A 22 0.52 0.94 -9.92
C ILE A 22 -0.40 -0.01 -10.69
N LYS A 23 -1.06 0.50 -11.73
CA LYS A 23 -1.93 -0.30 -12.61
C LYS A 23 -3.07 -0.93 -11.83
N ALA A 24 -3.72 -0.12 -11.03
CA ALA A 24 -4.88 -0.54 -10.26
C ALA A 24 -6.00 0.47 -10.49
N HIS A 25 -7.19 0.09 -10.10
CA HIS A 25 -8.33 0.99 -10.18
C HIS A 25 -8.40 1.83 -8.91
N PRO A 26 -8.85 3.10 -9.00
CA PRO A 26 -8.96 3.93 -7.78
C PRO A 26 -9.84 3.31 -6.71
N SER A 27 -10.87 2.57 -7.11
CA SER A 27 -11.73 1.92 -6.12
C SER A 27 -10.97 0.84 -5.35
N HIS A 28 -9.95 0.26 -5.95
CA HIS A 28 -9.12 -0.72 -5.24
C HIS A 28 -8.35 -0.04 -4.10
N LEU A 29 -7.83 1.15 -4.35
CA LEU A 29 -7.15 1.90 -3.29
C LEU A 29 -8.09 2.18 -2.13
N SER A 30 -9.33 2.57 -2.44
CA SER A 30 -10.29 2.82 -1.39
C SER A 30 -10.55 1.58 -0.56
N MET A 31 -10.67 0.42 -1.21
CA MET A 31 -10.89 -0.83 -0.50
C MET A 31 -9.68 -1.23 0.34
N TRP A 32 -8.48 -0.93 -0.14
CA TRP A 32 -7.28 -1.21 0.64
C TRP A 32 -7.21 -0.32 1.87
N ILE A 33 -7.59 0.94 1.73
CA ILE A 33 -7.60 1.87 2.86
C ILE A 33 -8.63 1.45 3.90
N SER A 34 -9.81 1.04 3.47
CA SER A 34 -10.85 0.59 4.38
C SER A 34 -10.63 -0.84 4.87
N GLU A 35 -9.68 -1.54 4.25
CA GLU A 35 -9.35 -2.92 4.58
C GLU A 35 -10.47 -3.90 4.28
N GLU A 36 -11.35 -3.51 3.36
CA GLU A 36 -12.30 -4.46 2.81
C GLU A 36 -11.60 -5.49 1.94
N ARG A 37 -10.49 -5.09 1.34
CA ARG A 37 -9.64 -5.97 0.56
C ARG A 37 -8.21 -5.56 0.76
N TYR A 38 -7.30 -6.50 0.48
CA TYR A 38 -5.87 -6.23 0.59
C TYR A 38 -5.25 -6.34 -0.79
N PRO A 39 -4.25 -5.52 -1.09
CA PRO A 39 -3.60 -5.59 -2.40
C PRO A 39 -2.82 -6.88 -2.55
N SER A 40 -2.62 -7.28 -3.79
CA SER A 40 -1.73 -8.40 -4.06
C SER A 40 -0.31 -7.99 -3.67
N GLN A 41 0.53 -9.02 -3.50
CA GLN A 41 1.92 -8.75 -3.14
C GLN A 41 2.58 -7.79 -4.13
N GLU A 42 2.34 -8.02 -5.41
CA GLU A 42 2.96 -7.20 -6.44
C GLU A 42 2.49 -5.76 -6.38
N ARG A 43 1.18 -5.56 -6.21
CA ARG A 43 0.67 -4.20 -6.13
C ARG A 43 1.10 -3.49 -4.87
N LEU A 44 1.20 -4.22 -3.78
CA LEU A 44 1.66 -3.63 -2.53
C LEU A 44 3.10 -3.16 -2.66
N LEU A 45 3.93 -3.96 -3.31
CA LEU A 45 5.32 -3.57 -3.53
C LEU A 45 5.41 -2.35 -4.44
N ARG A 46 4.58 -2.30 -5.48
CA ARG A 46 4.57 -1.14 -6.35
C ARG A 46 4.14 0.11 -5.60
N LEU A 47 3.13 -0.03 -4.74
CA LEU A 47 2.66 1.11 -3.97
C LEU A 47 3.74 1.61 -3.03
N ALA A 48 4.41 0.70 -2.34
CA ALA A 48 5.47 1.09 -1.42
C ALA A 48 6.59 1.81 -2.17
N LYS A 49 6.99 1.29 -3.31
CA LYS A 49 8.02 1.93 -4.10
C LYS A 49 7.62 3.30 -4.59
N LEU A 50 6.37 3.42 -5.07
CA LEU A 50 5.88 4.68 -5.58
C LEU A 50 5.86 5.73 -4.49
N LEU A 51 5.43 5.36 -3.30
CA LEU A 51 5.35 6.27 -2.18
C LEU A 51 6.67 6.43 -1.45
N LYS A 52 7.69 5.63 -1.83
CA LYS A 52 9.02 5.68 -1.24
C LYS A 52 8.98 5.41 0.24
N VAL A 53 8.21 4.40 0.60
CA VAL A 53 8.11 3.94 1.98
C VAL A 53 8.25 2.43 2.00
N LYS A 54 8.38 1.88 3.19
CA LYS A 54 8.45 0.43 3.34
C LYS A 54 7.03 -0.13 3.50
N ILE A 55 6.88 -1.41 3.19
CA ILE A 55 5.58 -2.04 3.32
C ILE A 55 5.07 -1.95 4.75
N LYS A 56 5.95 -2.10 5.72
CA LYS A 56 5.54 -2.02 7.12
C LYS A 56 5.07 -0.62 7.50
N ASP A 57 5.46 0.39 6.73
CA ASP A 57 4.95 1.73 6.96
C ASP A 57 3.50 1.84 6.53
N LEU A 58 3.12 1.05 5.52
CA LEU A 58 1.74 1.06 5.05
C LEU A 58 0.83 0.22 5.93
N TYR A 59 1.31 -0.93 6.36
CA TYR A 59 0.53 -1.86 7.19
C TYR A 59 1.33 -2.25 8.43
N PRO A 60 1.49 -1.35 9.38
CA PRO A 60 2.38 -1.64 10.52
C PRO A 60 1.86 -2.69 11.48
N ASN A 61 0.54 -2.86 11.57
CA ASN A 61 -0.03 -3.77 12.55
C ASN A 61 -0.73 -4.97 11.95
N VAL A 62 -0.53 -5.20 10.65
CA VAL A 62 -1.24 -6.28 9.98
C VAL A 62 -0.45 -7.56 10.08
N ARG A 63 -1.11 -8.62 10.56
CA ARG A 63 -0.53 -9.96 10.57
C ARG A 63 -1.25 -10.77 9.51
N THR A 64 -0.78 -10.60 8.29
CA THR A 64 -1.36 -11.24 7.13
C THR A 64 -0.27 -11.99 6.40
N LYS A 65 -0.59 -12.45 5.20
CA LYS A 65 0.42 -13.04 4.34
C LYS A 65 1.57 -12.09 4.07
N TYR A 66 1.35 -10.80 4.26
CA TYR A 66 2.42 -9.83 4.06
C TYR A 66 3.49 -9.89 5.14
N THR A 67 3.17 -10.43 6.30
CA THR A 67 4.14 -10.53 7.39
C THR A 67 5.35 -11.32 6.94
N TYR A 68 5.11 -12.44 6.23
CA TYR A 68 6.21 -13.23 5.72
C TYR A 68 7.10 -12.42 4.80
N ILE A 69 6.46 -11.63 3.92
CA ILE A 69 7.21 -10.81 2.97
C ILE A 69 8.03 -9.77 3.70
N LEU A 70 7.44 -9.12 4.68
CA LEU A 70 8.14 -8.09 5.44
C LEU A 70 9.35 -8.65 6.16
N GLU A 71 9.23 -9.85 6.70
CA GLU A 71 10.29 -10.43 7.49
C GLU A 71 11.39 -11.07 6.66
N ASN A 72 11.04 -11.51 5.46
CA ASN A 72 11.98 -12.25 4.64
C ASN A 72 12.51 -11.48 3.46
N ARG A 73 12.07 -10.26 3.28
CA ARG A 73 12.56 -9.44 2.19
C ARG A 73 13.80 -8.70 2.63
N ASP A 74 14.76 -8.78 1.76
CA ASP A 74 15.98 -8.02 1.96
C ASP A 74 15.81 -6.68 1.31
N GLU A 75 15.98 -5.69 2.05
CA GLU A 75 15.73 -4.39 1.48
C GLU A 75 16.90 -3.70 1.04
#